data_eec38ab67f4ce2e9f93c2151eedb0d3f
#
_entry.id   eec38ab67f4ce2e9f93c2151eedb0d3f
#
_cell.length_a   1.000
_cell.length_b   1.000
_cell.length_c   1.000
_cell.angle_alpha   90.00
_cell.angle_beta   90.00
_cell.angle_gamma   90.00
#
_symmetry.space_group_name_H-M   'P 1'
#
loop_
_entity.id
_entity.type
_entity.pdbx_description
1 polymer ?
#
loop_
_entity_poly.entity_id
_entity_poly.type
_entity_poly.pdbx_seq_one_letter_code
_entity_poly.pdbx_strand_id
1 'polypeptide(L)'
;MDSSNHLDYLFKSLMHHPSPYIICETDGTIKWINLASEYIFRTENTSDLTIKNIKIDEDSQSSKDLIANTYSTSIEICLRKIEFYITTRIHLIPSEDSDDFLLIEVLCESRLGLEALKQTISCVEYDRIDLAYQKQFNLETGEVTGVEALLRLRDDEGKIIPNDIIIPQIEGESLFSLVVKSSLKKLSEIFP
;
A
#
# COMPACT_ATOMS: atom_id res chain seq x y z
N MET A 1 -23.35 -28.89 4.62
CA MET A 1 -22.55 -28.52 3.44
C MET A 1 -21.19 -28.12 3.94
N ASP A 2 -20.15 -28.71 3.41
CA ASP A 2 -18.79 -28.63 3.98
C ASP A 2 -18.25 -27.21 3.84
N SER A 3 -17.91 -26.53 4.94
CA SER A 3 -17.40 -25.14 4.97
C SER A 3 -16.10 -24.97 4.17
N SER A 4 -15.31 -26.03 4.01
CA SER A 4 -14.14 -26.06 3.14
C SER A 4 -14.47 -25.76 1.65
N ASN A 5 -15.65 -26.18 1.19
CA ASN A 5 -16.11 -25.93 -0.18
C ASN A 5 -16.42 -24.44 -0.44
N HIS A 6 -16.89 -23.68 0.55
CA HIS A 6 -17.25 -22.27 0.38
C HIS A 6 -16.02 -21.38 0.20
N LEU A 7 -14.97 -21.59 1.00
CA LEU A 7 -13.70 -20.85 0.87
C LEU A 7 -13.01 -21.18 -0.46
N ASP A 8 -13.01 -22.43 -0.89
CA ASP A 8 -12.45 -22.82 -2.20
C ASP A 8 -13.17 -22.15 -3.38
N TYR A 9 -14.49 -21.98 -3.31
CA TYR A 9 -15.26 -21.25 -4.31
C TYR A 9 -14.90 -19.76 -4.30
N LEU A 10 -14.77 -19.17 -3.12
CA LEU A 10 -14.38 -17.77 -2.97
C LEU A 10 -12.98 -17.53 -3.53
N PHE A 11 -12.01 -18.36 -3.20
CA PHE A 11 -10.65 -18.28 -3.74
C PHE A 11 -10.62 -18.34 -5.25
N LYS A 12 -11.33 -19.31 -5.85
CA LYS A 12 -11.41 -19.44 -7.30
C LYS A 12 -12.08 -18.24 -7.96
N SER A 13 -13.11 -17.65 -7.35
CA SER A 13 -13.82 -16.50 -7.91
C SER A 13 -13.00 -15.21 -7.83
N LEU A 14 -12.19 -15.05 -6.79
CA LEU A 14 -11.38 -13.86 -6.57
C LEU A 14 -9.97 -13.94 -7.17
N MET A 15 -9.48 -15.12 -7.55
CA MET A 15 -8.11 -15.33 -8.02
C MET A 15 -7.70 -14.36 -9.13
N HIS A 16 -8.56 -14.15 -10.10
CA HIS A 16 -8.31 -13.27 -11.26
C HIS A 16 -9.04 -11.92 -11.16
N HIS A 17 -9.59 -11.59 -9.99
CA HIS A 17 -10.25 -10.30 -9.82
C HIS A 17 -9.22 -9.17 -9.93
N PRO A 18 -9.57 -8.03 -10.60
CA PRO A 18 -8.63 -6.93 -10.81
C PRO A 18 -8.28 -6.16 -9.53
N SER A 19 -9.18 -6.15 -8.53
CA SER A 19 -8.86 -5.58 -7.22
C SER A 19 -8.02 -6.54 -6.40
N PRO A 20 -7.07 -6.04 -5.60
CA PRO A 20 -6.29 -6.87 -4.70
C PRO A 20 -7.12 -7.35 -3.52
N TYR A 21 -7.12 -8.66 -3.30
CA TYR A 21 -7.78 -9.30 -2.16
C TYR A 21 -6.79 -10.09 -1.33
N ILE A 22 -6.97 -10.00 -0.01
CA ILE A 22 -6.23 -10.75 1.01
C ILE A 22 -7.25 -11.46 1.88
N ILE A 23 -7.01 -12.73 2.20
CA ILE A 23 -7.78 -13.46 3.21
C ILE A 23 -6.83 -13.78 4.37
N CYS A 24 -7.25 -13.40 5.58
CA CYS A 24 -6.50 -13.64 6.79
C CYS A 24 -7.41 -14.11 7.92
N GLU A 25 -6.81 -14.67 8.95
CA GLU A 25 -7.45 -14.90 10.25
C GLU A 25 -7.63 -13.57 10.99
N THR A 26 -8.43 -13.58 12.05
CA THR A 26 -8.69 -12.39 12.87
C THR A 26 -7.45 -11.86 13.60
N ASP A 27 -6.42 -12.69 13.77
CA ASP A 27 -5.12 -12.30 14.31
C ASP A 27 -4.18 -11.64 13.29
N GLY A 28 -4.60 -11.55 12.01
CA GLY A 28 -3.82 -10.98 10.92
C GLY A 28 -2.96 -12.00 10.16
N THR A 29 -3.00 -13.28 10.50
CA THR A 29 -2.29 -14.35 9.78
C THR A 29 -2.87 -14.53 8.39
N ILE A 30 -2.08 -14.26 7.35
CA ILE A 30 -2.54 -14.32 5.96
C ILE A 30 -2.61 -15.78 5.50
N LYS A 31 -3.77 -16.16 4.98
CA LYS A 31 -4.02 -17.48 4.41
C LYS A 31 -3.94 -17.51 2.91
N TRP A 32 -4.29 -16.41 2.26
CA TRP A 32 -4.35 -16.37 0.82
C TRP A 32 -4.34 -14.92 0.30
N ILE A 33 -3.77 -14.74 -0.88
CA ILE A 33 -3.81 -13.50 -1.67
C ILE A 33 -4.15 -13.84 -3.12
N ASN A 34 -4.80 -12.93 -3.83
CA ASN A 34 -5.08 -13.11 -5.25
C ASN A 34 -3.95 -12.55 -6.12
N LEU A 35 -3.99 -12.85 -7.43
CA LEU A 35 -2.98 -12.39 -8.39
C LEU A 35 -2.77 -10.87 -8.41
N ALA A 36 -3.82 -10.08 -8.17
CA ALA A 36 -3.69 -8.63 -8.09
C ALA A 36 -2.89 -8.20 -6.84
N SER A 37 -3.07 -8.88 -5.71
CA SER A 37 -2.26 -8.66 -4.50
C SER A 37 -0.81 -9.11 -4.70
N GLU A 38 -0.58 -10.27 -5.33
CA GLU A 38 0.77 -10.73 -5.68
C GLU A 38 1.49 -9.70 -6.55
N TYR A 39 0.77 -9.15 -7.53
CA TYR A 39 1.32 -8.13 -8.42
C TYR A 39 1.72 -6.84 -7.69
N ILE A 40 0.88 -6.34 -6.76
CA ILE A 40 1.14 -5.09 -6.03
C ILE A 40 2.26 -5.26 -5.02
N PHE A 41 2.18 -6.31 -4.21
CA PHE A 41 3.15 -6.57 -3.15
C PHE A 41 4.42 -7.29 -3.66
N ARG A 42 4.45 -7.66 -4.93
CA ARG A 42 5.56 -8.35 -5.58
C ARG A 42 6.00 -9.60 -4.81
N THR A 43 5.03 -10.37 -4.35
CA THR A 43 5.27 -11.62 -3.63
C THR A 43 4.19 -12.64 -3.94
N GLU A 44 4.60 -13.89 -4.14
CA GLU A 44 3.74 -15.06 -4.20
C GLU A 44 3.66 -15.75 -2.83
N ASN A 45 4.52 -15.33 -1.90
CA ASN A 45 4.62 -15.93 -0.58
C ASN A 45 3.89 -15.10 0.47
N THR A 46 2.80 -15.65 1.01
CA THR A 46 2.00 -14.99 2.06
C THR A 46 2.80 -14.68 3.33
N SER A 47 3.92 -15.40 3.60
CA SER A 47 4.78 -15.14 4.75
C SER A 47 5.57 -13.82 4.66
N ASP A 48 5.66 -13.22 3.48
CA ASP A 48 6.29 -11.90 3.29
C ASP A 48 5.39 -10.76 3.77
N LEU A 49 4.09 -11.04 3.96
CA LEU A 49 3.08 -10.10 4.36
C LEU A 49 2.57 -10.42 5.76
N THR A 50 2.38 -9.41 6.58
CA THR A 50 1.69 -9.52 7.87
C THR A 50 0.76 -8.33 8.01
N ILE A 51 -0.45 -8.56 8.48
CA ILE A 51 -1.39 -7.51 8.83
C ILE A 51 -1.29 -7.27 10.32
N LYS A 52 -1.03 -6.01 10.69
CA LYS A 52 -1.00 -5.56 12.08
C LYS A 52 -2.18 -4.62 12.33
N ASN A 53 -2.61 -4.54 13.57
CA ASN A 53 -3.55 -3.51 14.04
C ASN A 53 -4.81 -3.37 13.18
N ILE A 54 -5.52 -4.48 12.96
CA ILE A 54 -6.87 -4.43 12.36
C ILE A 54 -7.78 -3.73 13.37
N LYS A 55 -7.94 -2.41 13.23
CA LYS A 55 -8.92 -1.65 14.01
C LYS A 55 -10.22 -1.64 13.21
N ILE A 56 -11.15 -2.45 13.63
CA ILE A 56 -12.54 -2.33 13.16
C ILE A 56 -13.14 -1.21 14.01
N ASP A 57 -13.25 -0.01 13.45
CA ASP A 57 -13.92 1.10 14.10
C ASP A 57 -15.42 0.78 14.18
N GLU A 58 -15.89 0.43 15.37
CA GLU A 58 -17.31 0.16 15.63
C GLU A 58 -18.20 1.39 15.38
N ASP A 59 -17.60 2.59 15.39
CA ASP A 59 -18.28 3.87 15.14
C ASP A 59 -18.37 4.26 13.65
N SER A 60 -17.76 3.53 12.73
CA SER A 60 -17.90 3.78 11.30
C SER A 60 -19.26 3.31 10.74
N GLN A 61 -20.35 3.78 11.36
CA GLN A 61 -21.75 3.51 10.95
C GLN A 61 -22.15 4.20 9.63
N SER A 62 -21.25 4.64 8.78
CA SER A 62 -21.61 5.48 7.63
C SER A 62 -21.86 4.75 6.32
N SER A 63 -21.94 3.43 6.30
CA SER A 63 -22.65 2.75 5.20
C SER A 63 -23.12 1.37 5.65
N LYS A 64 -24.31 1.35 6.24
CA LYS A 64 -25.09 0.11 6.31
C LYS A 64 -25.59 -0.22 4.90
N ASP A 65 -24.68 -0.53 4.02
CA ASP A 65 -25.02 -1.17 2.77
C ASP A 65 -25.28 -2.65 3.04
N LEU A 66 -26.32 -3.15 2.44
CA LEU A 66 -27.07 -4.40 2.48
C LEU A 66 -26.28 -5.74 2.66
N ILE A 67 -25.00 -5.71 2.89
CA ILE A 67 -24.18 -6.85 3.30
C ILE A 67 -23.73 -6.58 4.73
N ALA A 68 -24.44 -7.15 5.68
CA ALA A 68 -24.08 -7.13 7.10
C ALA A 68 -22.59 -7.49 7.22
N ASN A 69 -21.82 -6.67 7.98
CA ASN A 69 -20.41 -6.87 8.31
C ASN A 69 -19.35 -6.42 7.29
N THR A 70 -19.56 -5.30 6.60
CA THR A 70 -18.53 -4.66 5.77
C THR A 70 -18.05 -3.38 6.45
N TYR A 71 -16.73 -3.23 6.59
CA TYR A 71 -16.09 -2.07 7.23
C TYR A 71 -15.06 -1.45 6.29
N SER A 72 -15.08 -0.12 6.14
CA SER A 72 -13.98 0.61 5.48
C SER A 72 -13.04 1.13 6.54
N THR A 73 -11.77 0.79 6.46
CA THR A 73 -10.75 1.19 7.42
C THR A 73 -9.37 1.21 6.78
N SER A 74 -8.40 1.81 7.48
CA SER A 74 -7.00 1.68 7.11
C SER A 74 -6.36 0.60 7.96
N ILE A 75 -5.68 -0.34 7.32
CA ILE A 75 -4.93 -1.39 7.98
C ILE A 75 -3.43 -1.17 7.83
N GLU A 76 -2.67 -1.60 8.83
CA GLU A 76 -1.22 -1.62 8.78
C GLU A 76 -0.73 -2.91 8.13
N ILE A 77 -0.01 -2.77 7.02
CA ILE A 77 0.66 -3.87 6.36
C ILE A 77 2.16 -3.78 6.64
N CYS A 78 2.72 -4.90 7.10
CA CYS A 78 4.15 -5.11 7.12
C CYS A 78 4.51 -6.03 5.94
N LEU A 79 5.22 -5.48 4.97
CA LEU A 79 5.74 -6.21 3.83
C LEU A 79 7.26 -6.29 3.96
N ARG A 80 7.76 -7.50 4.27
CA ARG A 80 9.19 -7.73 4.52
C ARG A 80 9.78 -6.77 5.57
N LYS A 81 10.33 -5.63 5.15
CA LYS A 81 11.00 -4.66 6.05
C LYS A 81 10.30 -3.30 6.11
N ILE A 82 9.21 -3.12 5.35
CA ILE A 82 8.49 -1.85 5.31
C ILE A 82 7.12 -2.01 5.96
N GLU A 83 6.72 -0.99 6.72
CA GLU A 83 5.43 -0.90 7.38
C GLU A 83 4.70 0.32 6.85
N PHE A 84 3.48 0.14 6.41
CA PHE A 84 2.65 1.21 5.87
C PHE A 84 1.16 0.91 6.06
N TYR A 85 0.35 1.94 5.99
CA TYR A 85 -1.11 1.84 6.03
C TYR A 85 -1.67 1.90 4.63
N ILE A 86 -2.70 1.12 4.37
CA ILE A 86 -3.50 1.20 3.14
C ILE A 86 -4.98 1.24 3.47
N THR A 87 -5.72 1.95 2.65
CA THR A 87 -7.18 2.00 2.74
C THR A 87 -7.78 0.71 2.21
N THR A 88 -8.67 0.11 2.99
CA THR A 88 -9.25 -1.19 2.67
C THR A 88 -10.74 -1.23 2.98
N ARG A 89 -11.41 -2.21 2.39
CA ARG A 89 -12.72 -2.69 2.80
C ARG A 89 -12.57 -4.09 3.37
N ILE A 90 -13.09 -4.30 4.57
CA ILE A 90 -13.01 -5.58 5.27
C ILE A 90 -14.41 -6.19 5.31
N HIS A 91 -14.49 -7.46 4.94
CA HIS A 91 -15.69 -8.28 5.07
C HIS A 91 -15.40 -9.44 6.02
N LEU A 92 -16.26 -9.60 7.02
CA LEU A 92 -16.20 -10.77 7.90
C LEU A 92 -16.80 -11.97 7.19
N ILE A 93 -16.05 -13.07 7.12
CA ILE A 93 -16.50 -14.36 6.59
C ILE A 93 -16.64 -15.29 7.80
N PRO A 94 -17.88 -15.54 8.27
CA PRO A 94 -18.09 -16.44 9.40
C PRO A 94 -17.74 -17.88 9.01
N SER A 95 -17.10 -18.60 9.93
CA SER A 95 -16.79 -20.02 9.81
C SER A 95 -17.61 -20.82 10.83
N GLU A 96 -18.15 -21.96 10.40
CA GLU A 96 -18.91 -22.85 11.28
C GLU A 96 -18.02 -23.72 12.17
N ASP A 97 -16.79 -24.03 11.70
CA ASP A 97 -15.91 -25.03 12.30
C ASP A 97 -14.57 -24.46 12.82
N SER A 98 -14.30 -23.18 12.60
CA SER A 98 -13.03 -22.52 12.96
C SER A 98 -13.25 -21.05 13.30
N ASP A 99 -12.16 -20.33 13.57
CA ASP A 99 -12.19 -18.88 13.70
C ASP A 99 -12.65 -18.22 12.39
N ASP A 100 -13.36 -17.11 12.52
CA ASP A 100 -13.82 -16.32 11.39
C ASP A 100 -12.63 -15.80 10.55
N PHE A 101 -12.86 -15.66 9.26
CA PHE A 101 -11.89 -15.07 8.35
C PHE A 101 -12.26 -13.64 7.98
N LEU A 102 -11.25 -12.87 7.66
CA LEU A 102 -11.39 -11.52 7.10
C LEU A 102 -11.02 -11.55 5.62
N LEU A 103 -11.94 -11.13 4.76
CA LEU A 103 -11.66 -10.80 3.37
C LEU A 103 -11.39 -9.31 3.29
N ILE A 104 -10.19 -8.96 2.90
CA ILE A 104 -9.71 -7.59 2.80
C ILE A 104 -9.56 -7.22 1.33
N GLU A 105 -10.29 -6.20 0.89
CA GLU A 105 -10.15 -5.57 -0.41
C GLU A 105 -9.31 -4.31 -0.26
N VAL A 106 -8.19 -4.21 -0.99
CA VAL A 106 -7.41 -2.98 -1.07
C VAL A 106 -8.14 -2.00 -1.98
N LEU A 107 -8.49 -0.84 -1.43
CA LEU A 107 -9.21 0.19 -2.18
C LEU A 107 -8.23 1.06 -2.95
N CYS A 108 -8.36 1.05 -4.26
CA CYS A 108 -7.69 1.98 -5.16
C CYS A 108 -8.71 2.53 -6.14
N GLU A 109 -8.75 3.84 -6.30
CA GLU A 109 -9.74 4.50 -7.12
C GLU A 109 -9.60 4.16 -8.62
N SER A 110 -8.43 3.70 -9.05
CA SER A 110 -8.15 3.43 -10.46
C SER A 110 -7.00 2.43 -10.65
N ARG A 111 -6.89 1.88 -11.86
CA ARG A 111 -5.73 1.08 -12.25
C ARG A 111 -4.42 1.86 -12.15
N LEU A 112 -4.46 3.18 -12.39
CA LEU A 112 -3.30 4.05 -12.23
C LEU A 112 -2.87 4.14 -10.77
N GLY A 113 -3.84 4.22 -9.83
CA GLY A 113 -3.58 4.18 -8.38
C GLY A 113 -2.92 2.88 -7.94
N LEU A 114 -3.37 1.73 -8.46
CA LEU A 114 -2.75 0.43 -8.18
C LEU A 114 -1.30 0.36 -8.66
N GLU A 115 -1.03 0.87 -9.86
CA GLU A 115 0.33 0.90 -10.40
C GLU A 115 1.23 1.85 -9.61
N ALA A 116 0.73 3.04 -9.24
CA ALA A 116 1.46 3.98 -8.40
C ALA A 116 1.77 3.40 -7.01
N LEU A 117 0.81 2.69 -6.39
CA LEU A 117 0.99 1.99 -5.13
C LEU A 117 2.12 0.95 -5.24
N LYS A 118 2.07 0.07 -6.23
CA LYS A 118 3.09 -0.94 -6.50
C LYS A 118 4.48 -0.32 -6.69
N GLN A 119 4.58 0.70 -7.53
CA GLN A 119 5.85 1.35 -7.83
C GLN A 119 6.41 2.06 -6.60
N THR A 120 5.58 2.72 -5.80
CA THR A 120 6.00 3.39 -4.57
C THR A 120 6.50 2.40 -3.53
N ILE A 121 5.77 1.30 -3.30
CA ILE A 121 6.22 0.21 -2.41
C ILE A 121 7.60 -0.26 -2.85
N SER A 122 7.79 -0.53 -4.13
CA SER A 122 9.04 -0.99 -4.70
C SER A 122 10.17 0.04 -4.53
N CYS A 123 9.90 1.33 -4.75
CA CYS A 123 10.91 2.38 -4.55
C CYS A 123 11.36 2.47 -3.08
N VAL A 124 10.44 2.37 -2.14
CA VAL A 124 10.74 2.39 -0.70
C VAL A 124 11.53 1.14 -0.30
N GLU A 125 11.07 -0.04 -0.71
CA GLU A 125 11.67 -1.32 -0.34
C GLU A 125 13.11 -1.46 -0.82
N TYR A 126 13.38 -1.04 -2.06
CA TYR A 126 14.70 -1.19 -2.69
C TYR A 126 15.54 0.09 -2.65
N ASP A 127 15.16 1.07 -1.82
CA ASP A 127 15.86 2.36 -1.65
C ASP A 127 16.13 3.08 -2.99
N ARG A 128 15.14 3.04 -3.90
CA ARG A 128 15.22 3.70 -5.21
C ARG A 128 14.59 5.10 -5.22
N ILE A 129 14.86 5.82 -4.14
CA ILE A 129 14.43 7.19 -3.90
C ILE A 129 15.69 8.07 -3.92
N ASP A 130 15.77 8.99 -4.88
CA ASP A 130 16.86 9.94 -5.00
C ASP A 130 16.37 11.38 -4.87
N LEU A 131 17.31 12.30 -4.70
CA LEU A 131 17.08 13.74 -4.72
C LEU A 131 17.93 14.39 -5.81
N ALA A 132 17.30 15.17 -6.68
CA ALA A 132 17.98 16.09 -7.57
C ALA A 132 17.98 17.48 -6.93
N TYR A 133 19.08 18.21 -7.06
CA TYR A 133 19.24 19.52 -6.44
C TYR A 133 19.25 20.60 -7.50
N GLN A 134 18.32 21.57 -7.38
CA GLN A 134 18.25 22.74 -8.24
C GLN A 134 18.68 23.96 -7.46
N LYS A 135 19.70 24.68 -7.98
CA LYS A 135 20.18 25.91 -7.38
C LYS A 135 19.15 27.03 -7.55
N GLN A 136 18.94 27.78 -6.47
CA GLN A 136 18.16 29.00 -6.47
C GLN A 136 19.12 30.20 -6.45
N PHE A 137 18.85 31.21 -7.26
CA PHE A 137 19.68 32.36 -7.42
C PHE A 137 18.94 33.64 -7.03
N ASN A 138 19.64 34.55 -6.38
CA ASN A 138 19.18 35.93 -6.30
C ASN A 138 19.22 36.55 -7.69
N LEU A 139 18.10 37.07 -8.16
CA LEU A 139 18.00 37.62 -9.53
C LEU A 139 18.73 38.94 -9.67
N GLU A 140 18.99 39.67 -8.59
CA GLU A 140 19.71 40.98 -8.63
C GLU A 140 21.22 40.79 -8.57
N THR A 141 21.70 39.83 -7.75
CA THR A 141 23.13 39.63 -7.50
C THR A 141 23.72 38.48 -8.31
N GLY A 142 22.88 37.54 -8.80
CA GLY A 142 23.30 36.32 -9.47
C GLY A 142 23.91 35.27 -8.50
N GLU A 143 23.90 35.54 -7.20
CA GLU A 143 24.46 34.63 -6.21
C GLU A 143 23.48 33.48 -5.87
N VAL A 144 24.04 32.31 -5.52
CA VAL A 144 23.25 31.19 -5.06
C VAL A 144 22.74 31.47 -3.65
N THR A 145 21.43 31.51 -3.49
CA THR A 145 20.75 31.78 -2.21
C THR A 145 20.20 30.52 -1.55
N GLY A 146 20.09 29.43 -2.30
CA GLY A 146 19.55 28.19 -1.79
C GLY A 146 19.62 27.04 -2.79
N VAL A 147 19.10 25.91 -2.36
CA VAL A 147 18.97 24.69 -3.18
C VAL A 147 17.61 24.10 -2.93
N GLU A 148 16.89 23.77 -3.98
CA GLU A 148 15.66 22.99 -3.91
C GLU A 148 15.99 21.50 -4.09
N ALA A 149 15.50 20.66 -3.17
CA ALA A 149 15.62 19.22 -3.28
C ALA A 149 14.36 18.65 -3.96
N LEU A 150 14.55 18.07 -5.12
CA LEU A 150 13.48 17.54 -5.96
C LEU A 150 13.51 16.02 -5.96
N LEU A 151 12.42 15.40 -5.48
CA LEU A 151 12.24 13.96 -5.40
C LEU A 151 12.43 13.29 -6.78
N ARG A 152 13.11 12.16 -6.80
CA ARG A 152 13.28 11.28 -7.97
C ARG A 152 13.04 9.84 -7.55
N LEU A 153 11.91 9.28 -7.94
CA LEU A 153 11.62 7.86 -7.82
C LEU A 153 12.13 7.15 -9.07
N ARG A 154 12.71 5.96 -8.89
CA ARG A 154 13.21 5.16 -10.00
C ARG A 154 12.52 3.81 -10.07
N ASP A 155 12.17 3.38 -11.26
CA ASP A 155 11.68 2.04 -11.53
C ASP A 155 12.80 0.97 -11.42
N ASP A 156 12.45 -0.29 -11.70
CA ASP A 156 13.37 -1.42 -11.64
C ASP A 156 14.52 -1.31 -12.65
N GLU A 157 14.33 -0.56 -13.74
CA GLU A 157 15.34 -0.30 -14.77
C GLU A 157 16.19 0.95 -14.46
N GLY A 158 15.91 1.64 -13.34
CA GLY A 158 16.59 2.86 -12.92
C GLY A 158 16.09 4.13 -13.63
N LYS A 159 15.04 4.04 -14.44
CA LYS A 159 14.42 5.18 -15.10
C LYS A 159 13.61 6.02 -14.11
N ILE A 160 13.68 7.33 -14.24
CA ILE A 160 12.91 8.25 -13.40
C ILE A 160 11.41 8.11 -13.70
N ILE A 161 10.64 7.89 -12.66
CA ILE A 161 9.19 7.89 -12.71
C ILE A 161 8.72 9.32 -12.51
N PRO A 162 7.84 9.85 -13.38
CA PRO A 162 7.35 11.21 -13.27
C PRO A 162 6.55 11.41 -11.97
N ASN A 163 6.90 12.44 -11.19
CA ASN A 163 6.25 12.73 -9.91
C ASN A 163 4.78 13.12 -10.07
N ASP A 164 4.42 13.80 -11.15
CA ASP A 164 3.06 14.20 -11.50
C ASP A 164 2.12 13.01 -11.74
N ILE A 165 2.67 11.85 -12.02
CA ILE A 165 1.90 10.60 -12.16
C ILE A 165 1.71 9.92 -10.79
N ILE A 166 2.78 9.84 -9.97
CA ILE A 166 2.76 9.05 -8.73
C ILE A 166 2.23 9.84 -7.54
N ILE A 167 2.73 11.06 -7.33
CA ILE A 167 2.43 11.83 -6.11
C ILE A 167 0.93 12.02 -5.90
N PRO A 168 0.12 12.41 -6.91
CA PRO A 168 -1.32 12.56 -6.73
C PRO A 168 -2.06 11.28 -6.33
N GLN A 169 -1.48 10.10 -6.60
CA GLN A 169 -2.08 8.81 -6.29
C GLN A 169 -1.76 8.31 -4.88
N ILE A 170 -0.70 8.81 -4.26
CA ILE A 170 -0.23 8.40 -2.93
C ILE A 170 -0.30 9.54 -1.91
N GLU A 171 -0.63 10.76 -2.34
CA GLU A 171 -0.78 11.91 -1.46
C GLU A 171 -1.95 11.66 -0.49
N GLY A 172 -1.67 11.75 0.81
CA GLY A 172 -2.63 11.37 1.85
C GLY A 172 -2.48 9.94 2.37
N GLU A 173 -1.81 9.06 1.63
CA GLU A 173 -1.48 7.71 2.08
C GLU A 173 -0.19 7.69 2.93
N SER A 174 -0.07 6.71 3.81
CA SER A 174 1.12 6.57 4.68
C SER A 174 2.40 6.29 3.89
N LEU A 175 2.30 5.73 2.68
CA LEU A 175 3.42 5.54 1.76
C LEU A 175 4.08 6.85 1.36
N PHE A 176 3.32 7.93 1.21
CA PHE A 176 3.90 9.25 0.98
C PHE A 176 4.82 9.68 2.13
N SER A 177 4.39 9.42 3.38
CA SER A 177 5.23 9.69 4.56
C SER A 177 6.53 8.89 4.56
N LEU A 178 6.52 7.63 4.07
CA LEU A 178 7.75 6.83 3.94
C LEU A 178 8.68 7.40 2.87
N VAL A 179 8.14 7.83 1.73
CA VAL A 179 8.91 8.50 0.66
C VAL A 179 9.58 9.77 1.22
N VAL A 180 8.82 10.60 1.95
CA VAL A 180 9.36 11.82 2.57
C VAL A 180 10.44 11.50 3.60
N LYS A 181 10.22 10.53 4.49
CA LYS A 181 11.23 10.09 5.48
C LYS A 181 12.52 9.61 4.82
N SER A 182 12.42 8.79 3.77
CA SER A 182 13.58 8.30 3.01
C SER A 182 14.32 9.46 2.34
N SER A 183 13.59 10.43 1.80
CA SER A 183 14.17 11.63 1.19
C SER A 183 14.90 12.51 2.21
N LEU A 184 14.31 12.73 3.38
CA LEU A 184 14.92 13.50 4.47
C LEU A 184 16.18 12.82 5.02
N LYS A 185 16.18 11.50 5.12
CA LYS A 185 17.37 10.74 5.51
C LYS A 185 18.51 11.00 4.52
N LYS A 186 18.28 10.88 3.23
CA LYS A 186 19.30 11.17 2.19
C LYS A 186 19.78 12.63 2.23
N LEU A 187 18.88 13.56 2.51
CA LEU A 187 19.24 14.96 2.66
C LEU A 187 20.18 15.17 3.85
N SER A 188 19.93 14.54 5.00
CA SER A 188 20.77 14.63 6.19
C SER A 188 22.17 14.02 6.04
N GLU A 189 22.35 13.08 5.10
CA GLU A 189 23.65 12.50 4.77
C GLU A 189 24.54 13.47 3.98
N ILE A 190 23.93 14.42 3.26
CA ILE A 190 24.62 15.43 2.44
C ILE A 190 24.87 16.72 3.24
N PHE A 191 23.95 17.07 4.11
CA PHE A 191 24.01 18.28 4.94
C PHE A 191 23.94 17.86 6.42
N PRO A 192 25.04 17.35 6.99
CA PRO A 192 25.12 16.89 8.38
C PRO A 192 24.99 18.01 9.41
#